data_7c8cce52689f1fa350ce9ca01536f008
#
_entry.id   7c8cce52689f1fa350ce9ca01536f008
#
_cell.length_a   1.000
_cell.length_b   1.000
_cell.length_c   1.000
_cell.angle_alpha   90.00
_cell.angle_beta   90.00
_cell.angle_gamma   90.00
#
_symmetry.space_group_name_H-M   'P 1'
#
loop_
_entity.id
_entity.type
_entity.pdbx_description
1 polymer ?
#
loop_
_entity_poly.entity_id
_entity_poly.type
_entity_poly.pdbx_seq_one_letter_code
_entity_poly.pdbx_strand_id
1 'polypeptide(L)'
;MNNSLSVVHPELIVEWSKKNLPLTPDGITFGSNKVVWWKGSCGHEWQTSVKARSKGEKCPICSGARAVAGINDLSTLKPGLASEWSKKNEIKPTEVTVGSHKKVIWKCRLGHEWTASVKSRSINGSGCPYCFHNKVLVGFNDLATVVPKVANEWSEKNEKKPTEVTAFANRKAWWKCRTCGYEWNTLISTRSGGSKCPCCSGYTFIKGRNDLKTTHPEIAEEWSEKNYPLQPDEVNAKSRKNVWWHCKKCGNEWKSVINARIKGTVCPVCAEREVLAGYNDLATTDKNLFSDWDYELNRIQPTEVLRTSAKRAWWKCRHGHSWSMKINERTILGKGCRICEQEYLSVFPAFALSYYSHMKGLKIELGSAGTETADRRSGVIKVHYKEEKRNSD
;
A
#
# COMPACT_ATOMS: atom_id res chain seq x y z
N MET A 1 18.78 -54.10 -63.02
CA MET A 1 18.96 -54.57 -61.61
C MET A 1 17.65 -54.32 -60.88
N ASN A 2 16.93 -55.32 -60.36
CA ASN A 2 15.67 -55.16 -59.67
C ASN A 2 15.79 -54.34 -58.36
N ASN A 3 17.00 -54.00 -57.91
CA ASN A 3 17.31 -53.23 -56.71
C ASN A 3 18.06 -51.91 -57.02
N SER A 4 17.97 -51.45 -58.30
CA SER A 4 18.50 -50.10 -58.62
C SER A 4 17.74 -49.00 -57.94
N LEU A 5 18.37 -47.82 -57.78
CA LEU A 5 17.75 -46.66 -57.17
C LEU A 5 16.51 -46.25 -57.97
N SER A 6 16.58 -46.27 -59.29
CA SER A 6 15.48 -45.89 -60.18
C SER A 6 14.22 -46.75 -60.04
N VAL A 7 14.41 -48.04 -59.72
CA VAL A 7 13.30 -48.99 -59.54
C VAL A 7 12.68 -48.89 -58.13
N VAL A 8 13.50 -48.77 -57.11
CA VAL A 8 13.04 -48.82 -55.72
C VAL A 8 12.61 -47.46 -55.22
N HIS A 9 13.25 -46.38 -55.67
CA HIS A 9 12.96 -44.96 -55.24
C HIS A 9 12.85 -44.04 -56.46
N PRO A 10 11.84 -44.22 -57.32
CA PRO A 10 11.68 -43.42 -58.53
C PRO A 10 11.50 -41.95 -58.21
N GLU A 11 10.96 -41.63 -57.03
CA GLU A 11 10.78 -40.25 -56.51
C GLU A 11 12.10 -39.51 -56.31
N LEU A 12 13.19 -40.21 -56.10
CA LEU A 12 14.52 -39.63 -55.90
C LEU A 12 15.27 -39.32 -57.20
N ILE A 13 14.80 -39.81 -58.35
CA ILE A 13 15.41 -39.55 -59.65
C ILE A 13 15.45 -38.09 -59.99
N VAL A 14 14.38 -37.35 -59.66
CA VAL A 14 14.28 -35.92 -59.90
C VAL A 14 15.30 -35.10 -59.15
N GLU A 15 15.82 -35.66 -58.05
CA GLU A 15 16.87 -35.04 -57.22
C GLU A 15 18.28 -35.48 -57.61
N TRP A 16 18.45 -36.41 -58.60
CA TRP A 16 19.76 -36.88 -59.05
C TRP A 16 20.49 -35.78 -59.82
N SER A 17 21.60 -35.29 -59.30
CA SER A 17 22.33 -34.20 -59.96
C SER A 17 23.09 -34.71 -61.25
N LYS A 18 23.07 -33.86 -62.27
CA LYS A 18 23.86 -34.07 -63.47
C LYS A 18 25.36 -34.18 -63.22
N LYS A 19 25.86 -33.73 -62.11
CA LYS A 19 27.24 -33.81 -61.64
C LYS A 19 27.72 -35.29 -61.41
N ASN A 20 26.78 -36.21 -61.36
CA ASN A 20 27.08 -37.61 -61.16
C ASN A 20 27.46 -38.37 -62.49
N LEU A 21 27.26 -37.73 -63.63
CA LEU A 21 27.56 -38.38 -64.92
C LEU A 21 29.01 -38.82 -65.00
N PRO A 22 29.25 -40.02 -65.54
CA PRO A 22 28.34 -40.89 -66.29
C PRO A 22 27.50 -41.87 -65.43
N LEU A 23 27.56 -41.77 -64.11
CA LEU A 23 26.78 -42.64 -63.23
C LEU A 23 25.29 -42.22 -63.27
N THR A 24 24.43 -43.23 -63.53
CA THR A 24 22.95 -42.99 -63.55
C THR A 24 22.28 -43.78 -62.43
N PRO A 25 21.02 -43.40 -62.07
CA PRO A 25 20.25 -44.10 -61.04
C PRO A 25 19.96 -45.57 -61.32
N ASP A 26 19.99 -45.99 -62.59
CA ASP A 26 19.80 -47.37 -63.02
C ASP A 26 21.03 -48.19 -62.75
N GLY A 27 22.22 -47.57 -62.76
CA GLY A 27 23.51 -48.22 -62.56
C GLY A 27 23.97 -48.36 -61.12
N ILE A 28 23.12 -47.95 -60.14
CA ILE A 28 23.47 -47.99 -58.72
C ILE A 28 22.32 -48.55 -57.89
N THR A 29 22.62 -49.33 -56.82
CA THR A 29 21.63 -49.90 -55.94
C THR A 29 21.19 -48.85 -54.86
N PHE A 30 19.93 -48.88 -54.43
CA PHE A 30 19.39 -48.00 -53.43
C PHE A 30 20.12 -48.09 -52.06
N GLY A 31 20.74 -49.26 -51.77
CA GLY A 31 21.49 -49.51 -50.54
C GLY A 31 22.98 -49.13 -50.64
N SER A 32 23.43 -48.52 -51.73
CA SER A 32 24.85 -48.19 -51.96
C SER A 32 25.36 -47.13 -50.98
N ASN A 33 26.52 -47.34 -50.41
CA ASN A 33 27.26 -46.38 -49.58
C ASN A 33 28.00 -45.31 -50.42
N LYS A 34 27.94 -45.39 -51.76
CA LYS A 34 28.59 -44.43 -52.67
C LYS A 34 28.01 -43.08 -52.44
N VAL A 35 28.81 -42.05 -52.15
CA VAL A 35 28.45 -40.66 -52.01
C VAL A 35 28.29 -40.06 -53.42
N VAL A 36 27.14 -39.47 -53.65
CA VAL A 36 26.74 -38.80 -54.92
C VAL A 36 26.16 -37.43 -54.69
N TRP A 37 26.05 -36.62 -55.76
CA TRP A 37 25.44 -35.32 -55.72
C TRP A 37 23.90 -35.40 -55.86
N TRP A 38 23.22 -34.71 -54.99
CA TRP A 38 21.77 -34.55 -55.01
C TRP A 38 21.40 -33.07 -55.19
N LYS A 39 20.33 -32.81 -55.95
CA LYS A 39 19.75 -31.48 -56.11
C LYS A 39 18.26 -31.53 -55.74
N GLY A 40 17.93 -31.04 -54.55
CA GLY A 40 16.54 -31.05 -54.07
C GLY A 40 15.65 -30.05 -54.78
N SER A 41 14.33 -30.21 -54.63
CA SER A 41 13.33 -29.26 -55.05
C SER A 41 13.51 -27.83 -54.49
N CYS A 42 14.22 -27.73 -53.36
CA CYS A 42 14.64 -26.46 -52.73
C CYS A 42 15.78 -25.74 -53.48
N GLY A 43 16.30 -26.31 -54.57
CA GLY A 43 17.39 -25.76 -55.38
C GLY A 43 18.81 -26.01 -54.82
N HIS A 44 18.92 -26.51 -53.58
CA HIS A 44 20.23 -26.79 -52.97
C HIS A 44 20.84 -28.06 -53.54
N GLU A 45 22.18 -28.05 -53.69
CA GLU A 45 22.95 -29.21 -54.07
C GLU A 45 23.84 -29.67 -52.90
N TRP A 46 23.87 -30.98 -52.66
CA TRP A 46 24.68 -31.56 -51.58
C TRP A 46 25.17 -32.98 -51.93
N GLN A 47 26.10 -33.47 -51.18
CA GLN A 47 26.60 -34.84 -51.28
C GLN A 47 26.14 -35.66 -50.08
N THR A 48 25.56 -36.83 -50.33
CA THR A 48 25.32 -37.89 -49.36
C THR A 48 25.26 -39.22 -50.03
N SER A 49 25.37 -40.36 -49.26
CA SER A 49 25.29 -41.66 -49.83
C SER A 49 23.89 -41.98 -50.37
N VAL A 50 23.82 -42.79 -51.41
CA VAL A 50 22.55 -43.26 -51.97
C VAL A 50 21.71 -43.93 -50.91
N LYS A 51 22.31 -44.79 -50.07
CA LYS A 51 21.63 -45.42 -48.91
C LYS A 51 21.04 -44.43 -47.90
N ALA A 52 21.77 -43.40 -47.55
CA ALA A 52 21.27 -42.39 -46.60
C ALA A 52 20.06 -41.62 -47.17
N ARG A 53 20.13 -41.22 -48.44
CA ARG A 53 19.02 -40.52 -49.10
C ARG A 53 17.80 -41.44 -49.29
N SER A 54 18.00 -42.71 -49.63
CA SER A 54 16.93 -43.73 -49.70
C SER A 54 16.29 -44.03 -48.36
N LYS A 55 17.00 -43.82 -47.25
CA LYS A 55 16.47 -43.90 -45.87
C LYS A 55 15.76 -42.62 -45.42
N GLY A 56 15.56 -41.63 -46.30
CA GLY A 56 14.82 -40.41 -46.04
C GLY A 56 15.68 -39.24 -45.51
N GLU A 57 17.01 -39.29 -45.60
CA GLU A 57 17.86 -38.16 -45.27
C GLU A 57 17.49 -36.97 -46.18
N LYS A 58 17.15 -35.83 -45.58
CA LYS A 58 16.71 -34.62 -46.28
C LYS A 58 17.89 -33.73 -46.63
N CYS A 59 17.61 -32.68 -47.43
CA CYS A 59 18.59 -31.62 -47.70
C CYS A 59 19.19 -31.08 -46.38
N PRO A 60 20.50 -31.16 -46.17
CA PRO A 60 21.15 -30.76 -44.90
C PRO A 60 21.10 -29.26 -44.68
N ILE A 61 20.86 -28.46 -45.72
CA ILE A 61 20.71 -27.02 -45.65
C ILE A 61 19.30 -26.67 -45.13
N CYS A 62 18.26 -27.25 -45.75
CA CYS A 62 16.88 -27.03 -45.34
C CYS A 62 16.55 -27.62 -43.96
N SER A 63 17.15 -28.78 -43.63
CA SER A 63 16.99 -29.40 -42.31
C SER A 63 17.77 -28.68 -41.19
N GLY A 64 18.67 -27.76 -41.53
CA GLY A 64 19.53 -27.06 -40.58
C GLY A 64 20.70 -27.91 -40.06
N ALA A 65 20.97 -29.06 -40.64
CA ALA A 65 22.09 -29.93 -40.27
C ALA A 65 23.45 -29.32 -40.67
N ARG A 66 23.46 -28.49 -41.71
CA ARG A 66 24.66 -27.81 -42.23
C ARG A 66 24.39 -26.30 -42.34
N ALA A 67 25.25 -25.49 -41.76
CA ALA A 67 25.20 -24.03 -41.91
C ALA A 67 25.81 -23.62 -43.26
N VAL A 68 25.16 -22.72 -43.95
CA VAL A 68 25.62 -22.06 -45.17
C VAL A 68 25.47 -20.56 -44.98
N ALA A 69 26.58 -19.84 -44.95
CA ALA A 69 26.60 -18.40 -44.78
C ALA A 69 25.74 -17.68 -45.85
N GLY A 70 24.93 -16.75 -45.41
CA GLY A 70 24.01 -16.00 -46.26
C GLY A 70 22.68 -16.72 -46.59
N ILE A 71 22.51 -17.99 -46.16
CA ILE A 71 21.29 -18.77 -46.42
C ILE A 71 20.56 -19.16 -45.15
N ASN A 72 21.14 -20.03 -44.32
CA ASN A 72 20.48 -20.59 -43.13
C ASN A 72 21.29 -20.43 -41.85
N ASP A 73 22.31 -19.60 -41.88
CA ASP A 73 23.11 -19.28 -40.71
C ASP A 73 22.41 -18.35 -39.74
N LEU A 74 22.88 -18.31 -38.51
CA LEU A 74 22.30 -17.48 -37.44
C LEU A 74 22.36 -16.00 -37.78
N SER A 75 23.46 -15.52 -38.35
CA SER A 75 23.66 -14.10 -38.65
C SER A 75 22.63 -13.59 -39.66
N THR A 76 22.35 -14.43 -40.68
CA THR A 76 21.37 -14.12 -41.72
C THR A 76 19.92 -14.19 -41.20
N LEU A 77 19.57 -15.26 -40.48
CA LEU A 77 18.21 -15.51 -40.06
C LEU A 77 17.81 -14.74 -38.78
N LYS A 78 18.77 -14.41 -37.93
CA LYS A 78 18.55 -13.72 -36.61
C LYS A 78 19.65 -12.69 -36.35
N PRO A 79 19.75 -11.61 -37.16
CA PRO A 79 20.84 -10.62 -37.03
C PRO A 79 20.86 -9.94 -35.65
N GLY A 80 19.70 -9.71 -35.04
CA GLY A 80 19.61 -9.18 -33.68
C GLY A 80 20.23 -10.08 -32.62
N LEU A 81 20.16 -11.41 -32.77
CA LEU A 81 20.85 -12.36 -31.90
C LEU A 81 22.35 -12.43 -32.22
N ALA A 82 22.69 -12.33 -33.48
CA ALA A 82 24.10 -12.33 -33.89
C ALA A 82 24.88 -11.12 -33.31
N SER A 83 24.21 -10.01 -33.07
CA SER A 83 24.82 -8.84 -32.39
C SER A 83 25.15 -9.11 -30.91
N GLU A 84 24.50 -10.11 -30.27
CA GLU A 84 24.80 -10.54 -28.89
C GLU A 84 25.89 -11.64 -28.85
N TRP A 85 26.53 -11.94 -29.97
CA TRP A 85 27.59 -12.94 -30.04
C TRP A 85 28.87 -12.41 -29.42
N SER A 86 29.41 -13.05 -28.39
CA SER A 86 30.65 -12.60 -27.76
C SER A 86 31.85 -12.82 -28.68
N LYS A 87 32.75 -11.84 -28.72
CA LYS A 87 34.04 -11.92 -29.43
C LYS A 87 34.97 -13.03 -28.92
N LYS A 88 34.64 -13.60 -27.75
CA LYS A 88 35.42 -14.70 -27.14
C LYS A 88 35.11 -16.07 -27.78
N ASN A 89 34.12 -16.15 -28.65
CA ASN A 89 33.84 -17.39 -29.37
C ASN A 89 34.84 -17.60 -30.51
N GLU A 90 35.34 -18.82 -30.64
CA GLU A 90 36.20 -19.22 -31.74
C GLU A 90 35.44 -19.31 -33.06
N ILE A 91 34.16 -19.73 -33.01
CA ILE A 91 33.28 -19.87 -34.18
C ILE A 91 32.47 -18.59 -34.39
N LYS A 92 32.13 -18.30 -35.66
CA LYS A 92 31.33 -17.14 -36.06
C LYS A 92 29.84 -17.47 -36.11
N PRO A 93 28.94 -16.51 -35.97
CA PRO A 93 27.50 -16.76 -36.10
C PRO A 93 27.07 -17.18 -37.50
N THR A 94 27.91 -16.96 -38.52
CA THR A 94 27.73 -17.43 -39.89
C THR A 94 28.04 -18.94 -40.06
N GLU A 95 28.65 -19.55 -39.05
CA GLU A 95 29.05 -20.98 -39.09
C GLU A 95 28.10 -21.89 -38.32
N VAL A 96 26.98 -21.37 -37.82
CA VAL A 96 26.00 -22.12 -37.06
C VAL A 96 24.58 -21.83 -37.54
N THR A 97 23.73 -22.88 -37.55
CA THR A 97 22.30 -22.72 -37.85
C THR A 97 21.51 -22.34 -36.59
N VAL A 98 20.32 -21.76 -36.76
CA VAL A 98 19.43 -21.40 -35.63
C VAL A 98 19.07 -22.59 -34.74
N GLY A 99 19.04 -23.81 -35.27
CA GLY A 99 18.76 -25.06 -34.54
C GLY A 99 19.98 -25.69 -33.85
N SER A 100 21.17 -25.09 -33.95
CA SER A 100 22.41 -25.67 -33.45
C SER A 100 22.40 -25.85 -31.93
N HIS A 101 22.80 -27.02 -31.46
CA HIS A 101 23.01 -27.36 -30.06
C HIS A 101 24.38 -26.89 -29.51
N LYS A 102 25.24 -26.31 -30.36
CA LYS A 102 26.53 -25.78 -29.92
C LYS A 102 26.34 -24.74 -28.83
N LYS A 103 27.09 -24.85 -27.74
CA LYS A 103 27.14 -23.87 -26.65
C LYS A 103 28.14 -22.77 -27.02
N VAL A 104 27.72 -21.52 -26.93
CA VAL A 104 28.53 -20.33 -27.23
C VAL A 104 28.36 -19.29 -26.14
N ILE A 105 29.28 -18.36 -26.10
CA ILE A 105 29.22 -17.22 -25.17
C ILE A 105 28.41 -16.11 -25.82
N TRP A 106 27.38 -15.68 -25.13
CA TRP A 106 26.53 -14.53 -25.48
C TRP A 106 26.88 -13.31 -24.65
N LYS A 107 26.69 -12.12 -25.18
CA LYS A 107 26.89 -10.87 -24.47
C LYS A 107 25.68 -9.97 -24.66
N CYS A 108 24.92 -9.68 -23.57
CA CYS A 108 23.77 -8.79 -23.66
C CYS A 108 24.17 -7.31 -23.74
N ARG A 109 23.19 -6.42 -23.97
CA ARG A 109 23.40 -4.96 -24.06
C ARG A 109 23.99 -4.35 -22.79
N LEU A 110 23.75 -4.95 -21.62
CA LEU A 110 24.32 -4.52 -20.34
C LEU A 110 25.73 -5.10 -20.09
N GLY A 111 26.30 -5.84 -21.07
CA GLY A 111 27.64 -6.35 -20.98
C GLY A 111 27.77 -7.71 -20.28
N HIS A 112 26.71 -8.31 -19.78
CA HIS A 112 26.77 -9.64 -19.14
C HIS A 112 27.08 -10.71 -20.15
N GLU A 113 28.03 -11.59 -19.81
CA GLU A 113 28.41 -12.73 -20.62
C GLU A 113 27.93 -14.04 -19.98
N TRP A 114 27.39 -14.94 -20.79
CA TRP A 114 26.96 -16.26 -20.34
C TRP A 114 27.04 -17.30 -21.49
N THR A 115 27.09 -18.53 -21.11
CA THR A 115 27.10 -19.66 -22.08
C THR A 115 25.70 -20.24 -22.22
N ALA A 116 25.22 -20.33 -23.46
CA ALA A 116 23.96 -21.02 -23.82
C ALA A 116 24.06 -21.64 -25.22
N SER A 117 23.25 -22.67 -25.52
CA SER A 117 23.18 -23.19 -26.86
C SER A 117 22.51 -22.20 -27.82
N VAL A 118 22.92 -22.24 -29.09
CA VAL A 118 22.32 -21.38 -30.12
C VAL A 118 20.81 -21.62 -30.17
N LYS A 119 20.36 -22.90 -30.21
CA LYS A 119 18.93 -23.26 -30.20
C LYS A 119 18.17 -22.68 -29.01
N SER A 120 18.76 -22.70 -27.82
CA SER A 120 18.11 -22.13 -26.62
C SER A 120 17.82 -20.63 -26.77
N ARG A 121 18.74 -19.92 -27.42
CA ARG A 121 18.58 -18.47 -27.68
C ARG A 121 17.63 -18.18 -28.84
N SER A 122 17.83 -18.89 -29.97
CA SER A 122 17.19 -18.58 -31.24
C SER A 122 15.77 -19.13 -31.38
N ILE A 123 15.50 -20.33 -30.84
CA ILE A 123 14.20 -21.02 -30.91
C ILE A 123 13.44 -20.91 -29.61
N ASN A 124 14.06 -21.18 -28.46
CA ASN A 124 13.40 -21.21 -27.18
C ASN A 124 13.30 -19.80 -26.54
N GLY A 125 13.89 -18.77 -27.14
CA GLY A 125 13.81 -17.38 -26.67
C GLY A 125 14.47 -17.11 -25.33
N SER A 126 15.35 -17.98 -24.82
CA SER A 126 16.01 -17.78 -23.53
C SER A 126 16.85 -16.51 -23.55
N GLY A 127 16.67 -15.61 -22.57
CA GLY A 127 17.40 -14.36 -22.45
C GLY A 127 18.67 -14.45 -21.60
N CYS A 128 19.26 -13.30 -21.28
CA CYS A 128 20.36 -13.21 -20.33
C CYS A 128 19.91 -13.65 -18.93
N PRO A 129 20.51 -14.68 -18.32
CA PRO A 129 20.08 -15.20 -17.03
C PRO A 129 20.23 -14.21 -15.88
N TYR A 130 21.10 -13.24 -16.02
CA TYR A 130 21.31 -12.18 -15.02
C TYR A 130 20.23 -11.10 -15.13
N CYS A 131 19.93 -10.63 -16.35
CA CYS A 131 18.86 -9.63 -16.57
C CYS A 131 17.46 -10.18 -16.23
N PHE A 132 17.23 -11.47 -16.43
CA PHE A 132 15.98 -12.16 -16.08
C PHE A 132 15.98 -12.76 -14.65
N HIS A 133 16.97 -12.41 -13.83
CA HIS A 133 17.10 -12.86 -12.44
C HIS A 133 17.15 -14.38 -12.21
N ASN A 134 17.42 -15.15 -13.25
CA ASN A 134 17.55 -16.62 -13.15
C ASN A 134 18.89 -17.07 -12.54
N LYS A 135 19.91 -16.20 -12.62
CA LYS A 135 21.21 -16.38 -11.96
C LYS A 135 21.59 -15.10 -11.23
N VAL A 136 22.21 -15.27 -10.06
CA VAL A 136 22.75 -14.14 -9.32
C VAL A 136 24.06 -13.65 -9.96
N LEU A 137 24.21 -12.33 -10.00
CA LEU A 137 25.43 -11.63 -10.32
C LEU A 137 25.63 -10.57 -9.22
N VAL A 138 26.67 -10.76 -8.41
CA VAL A 138 27.02 -9.88 -7.31
C VAL A 138 27.30 -8.47 -7.83
N GLY A 139 26.74 -7.46 -7.17
CA GLY A 139 26.83 -6.07 -7.59
C GLY A 139 25.85 -5.64 -8.68
N PHE A 140 24.98 -6.56 -9.15
CA PHE A 140 23.99 -6.25 -10.18
C PHE A 140 22.56 -6.60 -9.77
N ASN A 141 22.27 -7.88 -9.54
CA ASN A 141 20.91 -8.35 -9.28
C ASN A 141 20.76 -9.11 -7.95
N ASP A 142 21.80 -9.13 -7.15
CA ASP A 142 21.75 -9.71 -5.82
C ASP A 142 20.92 -8.85 -4.85
N LEU A 143 20.41 -9.48 -3.80
CA LEU A 143 19.54 -8.82 -2.82
C LEU A 143 20.21 -7.66 -2.09
N ALA A 144 21.50 -7.81 -1.78
CA ALA A 144 22.24 -6.77 -1.04
C ALA A 144 22.40 -5.50 -1.87
N THR A 145 22.60 -5.66 -3.19
CA THR A 145 22.76 -4.53 -4.12
C THR A 145 21.42 -3.87 -4.47
N VAL A 146 20.41 -4.67 -4.79
CA VAL A 146 19.12 -4.16 -5.32
C VAL A 146 18.23 -3.62 -4.21
N VAL A 147 18.18 -4.29 -3.04
CA VAL A 147 17.31 -3.91 -1.92
C VAL A 147 18.09 -3.95 -0.59
N PRO A 148 19.07 -3.07 -0.39
CA PRO A 148 19.98 -3.11 0.78
C PRO A 148 19.25 -3.01 2.11
N LYS A 149 18.16 -2.22 2.19
CA LYS A 149 17.34 -2.11 3.39
C LYS A 149 16.72 -3.45 3.80
N VAL A 150 16.31 -4.25 2.84
CA VAL A 150 15.74 -5.58 3.07
C VAL A 150 16.84 -6.59 3.39
N ALA A 151 17.97 -6.51 2.70
CA ALA A 151 19.13 -7.35 2.97
C ALA A 151 19.65 -7.21 4.40
N ASN A 152 19.52 -6.02 5.00
CA ASN A 152 19.87 -5.77 6.40
C ASN A 152 18.99 -6.54 7.41
N GLU A 153 17.83 -7.04 7.00
CA GLU A 153 16.95 -7.88 7.82
C GLU A 153 17.19 -9.39 7.59
N TRP A 154 18.23 -9.73 6.82
CA TRP A 154 18.58 -11.13 6.57
C TRP A 154 18.99 -11.82 7.87
N SER A 155 18.36 -12.96 8.18
CA SER A 155 18.68 -13.71 9.39
C SER A 155 19.91 -14.59 9.19
N GLU A 156 20.70 -14.76 10.24
CA GLU A 156 21.84 -15.67 10.31
C GLU A 156 21.45 -17.16 10.17
N LYS A 157 20.15 -17.48 10.28
CA LYS A 157 19.62 -18.83 10.03
C LYS A 157 19.69 -19.26 8.56
N ASN A 158 19.97 -18.33 7.65
CA ASN A 158 20.13 -18.65 6.24
C ASN A 158 21.54 -19.14 5.96
N GLU A 159 21.66 -20.23 5.21
CA GLU A 159 22.95 -20.74 4.74
C GLU A 159 23.64 -19.81 3.76
N LYS A 160 22.84 -19.15 2.89
CA LYS A 160 23.33 -18.23 1.86
C LYS A 160 23.33 -16.79 2.35
N LYS A 161 24.29 -16.02 1.84
CA LYS A 161 24.37 -14.57 2.07
C LYS A 161 23.39 -13.81 1.13
N PRO A 162 23.00 -12.57 1.46
CA PRO A 162 22.16 -11.74 0.59
C PRO A 162 22.78 -11.47 -0.80
N THR A 163 24.11 -11.52 -0.90
CA THR A 163 24.84 -11.38 -2.17
C THR A 163 24.80 -12.63 -3.06
N GLU A 164 24.33 -13.75 -2.52
CA GLU A 164 24.27 -15.03 -3.23
C GLU A 164 22.85 -15.41 -3.72
N VAL A 165 21.92 -14.49 -3.56
CA VAL A 165 20.52 -14.66 -3.97
C VAL A 165 20.04 -13.45 -4.76
N THR A 166 19.20 -13.67 -5.78
CA THR A 166 18.61 -12.56 -6.52
C THR A 166 17.51 -11.88 -5.69
N ALA A 167 17.34 -10.56 -5.86
CA ALA A 167 16.41 -9.75 -5.10
C ALA A 167 14.94 -10.21 -5.19
N PHE A 168 14.55 -10.87 -6.30
CA PHE A 168 13.18 -11.32 -6.54
C PHE A 168 13.06 -12.83 -6.65
N ALA A 169 14.00 -13.57 -6.02
CA ALA A 169 13.97 -15.03 -6.02
C ALA A 169 12.68 -15.58 -5.41
N ASN A 170 12.08 -16.55 -6.09
CA ASN A 170 10.92 -17.30 -5.60
C ASN A 170 11.37 -18.46 -4.69
N ARG A 171 12.15 -18.11 -3.65
CA ARG A 171 12.56 -19.05 -2.59
C ARG A 171 12.38 -18.41 -1.23
N LYS A 172 12.07 -19.23 -0.23
CA LYS A 172 11.91 -18.79 1.15
C LYS A 172 13.27 -18.50 1.78
N ALA A 173 13.30 -17.47 2.63
CA ALA A 173 14.44 -17.14 3.48
C ALA A 173 13.93 -16.69 4.86
N TRP A 174 14.82 -16.78 5.86
CA TRP A 174 14.59 -16.26 7.19
C TRP A 174 14.96 -14.78 7.28
N TRP A 175 14.11 -14.01 7.94
CA TRP A 175 14.24 -12.58 8.13
C TRP A 175 14.20 -12.25 9.61
N LYS A 176 14.96 -11.26 10.03
CA LYS A 176 14.98 -10.75 11.41
C LYS A 176 14.64 -9.26 11.40
N CYS A 177 13.51 -8.91 11.98
CA CYS A 177 13.05 -7.52 12.03
C CYS A 177 13.97 -6.64 12.88
N ARG A 178 14.46 -5.54 12.34
CA ARG A 178 15.30 -4.58 13.05
C ARG A 178 14.56 -3.86 14.18
N THR A 179 13.24 -3.68 14.05
CA THR A 179 12.43 -2.94 15.02
C THR A 179 12.03 -3.80 16.22
N CYS A 180 11.55 -5.04 15.99
CA CYS A 180 11.01 -5.87 17.08
C CYS A 180 11.79 -7.17 17.31
N GLY A 181 12.86 -7.45 16.55
CA GLY A 181 13.66 -8.67 16.67
C GLY A 181 12.94 -9.96 16.28
N TYR A 182 11.67 -9.90 15.81
CA TYR A 182 10.93 -11.08 15.37
C TYR A 182 11.57 -11.71 14.14
N GLU A 183 11.69 -13.03 14.16
CA GLU A 183 12.21 -13.80 13.03
C GLU A 183 11.07 -14.58 12.36
N TRP A 184 11.01 -14.50 11.03
CA TRP A 184 10.01 -15.22 10.24
C TRP A 184 10.59 -15.70 8.92
N ASN A 185 9.88 -16.64 8.29
CA ASN A 185 10.25 -17.21 7.00
C ASN A 185 9.25 -16.76 5.94
N THR A 186 9.73 -16.16 4.85
CA THR A 186 8.91 -15.77 3.71
C THR A 186 9.74 -15.70 2.43
N LEU A 187 9.08 -15.62 1.26
CA LEU A 187 9.75 -15.52 -0.04
C LEU A 187 10.60 -14.24 -0.13
N ILE A 188 11.76 -14.34 -0.75
CA ILE A 188 12.63 -13.20 -1.02
C ILE A 188 11.88 -12.19 -1.90
N SER A 189 11.19 -12.63 -2.95
CA SER A 189 10.37 -11.79 -3.82
C SER A 189 9.30 -11.02 -3.06
N THR A 190 8.60 -11.66 -2.11
CA THR A 190 7.57 -11.04 -1.28
C THR A 190 8.16 -9.94 -0.39
N ARG A 191 9.33 -10.22 0.22
CA ARG A 191 9.99 -9.25 1.10
C ARG A 191 10.57 -8.09 0.31
N SER A 192 11.19 -8.35 -0.85
CA SER A 192 11.70 -7.32 -1.78
C SER A 192 10.58 -6.49 -2.39
N GLY A 193 9.39 -7.05 -2.57
CA GLY A 193 8.17 -6.36 -3.00
C GLY A 193 7.53 -5.45 -1.95
N GLY A 194 8.17 -5.31 -0.76
CA GLY A 194 7.75 -4.34 0.26
C GLY A 194 6.88 -4.89 1.39
N SER A 195 6.67 -6.22 1.48
CA SER A 195 5.97 -6.79 2.63
C SER A 195 6.70 -6.47 3.93
N LYS A 196 5.96 -6.17 4.98
CA LYS A 196 6.51 -5.78 6.29
C LYS A 196 6.61 -6.98 7.22
N CYS A 197 7.34 -6.80 8.34
CA CYS A 197 7.37 -7.76 9.44
C CYS A 197 5.94 -8.10 9.89
N PRO A 198 5.54 -9.38 9.96
CA PRO A 198 4.19 -9.76 10.34
C PRO A 198 3.85 -9.42 11.80
N CYS A 199 4.84 -9.36 12.68
CA CYS A 199 4.66 -8.89 14.05
C CYS A 199 4.37 -7.38 14.11
N CYS A 200 5.23 -6.54 13.49
CA CYS A 200 5.05 -5.09 13.46
C CYS A 200 3.79 -4.66 12.71
N SER A 201 3.38 -5.40 11.67
CA SER A 201 2.14 -5.14 10.94
C SER A 201 0.88 -5.58 11.68
N GLY A 202 1.03 -6.42 12.72
CA GLY A 202 -0.07 -6.96 13.52
C GLY A 202 -0.73 -8.22 12.93
N TYR A 203 -0.17 -8.78 11.86
CA TYR A 203 -0.65 -10.05 11.27
C TYR A 203 -0.42 -11.24 12.19
N THR A 204 0.73 -11.26 12.87
CA THR A 204 1.07 -12.31 13.83
C THR A 204 1.05 -11.72 15.22
N PHE A 205 0.21 -12.27 16.09
CA PHE A 205 0.17 -11.93 17.50
C PHE A 205 1.30 -12.64 18.25
N ILE A 206 2.06 -11.88 19.06
CA ILE A 206 3.14 -12.40 19.89
C ILE A 206 3.09 -11.69 21.24
N LYS A 207 2.67 -12.44 22.26
CA LYS A 207 2.66 -11.97 23.66
C LYS A 207 4.04 -11.50 24.09
N GLY A 208 4.12 -10.36 24.76
CA GLY A 208 5.36 -9.73 25.15
C GLY A 208 6.07 -8.95 24.04
N ARG A 209 5.44 -8.77 22.84
CA ARG A 209 6.02 -7.99 21.74
C ARG A 209 5.06 -6.99 21.09
N ASN A 210 3.88 -7.46 20.69
CA ASN A 210 2.90 -6.61 20.01
C ASN A 210 1.50 -6.69 20.63
N ASP A 211 1.41 -7.21 21.84
CA ASP A 211 0.23 -7.12 22.67
C ASP A 211 0.02 -5.68 23.17
N LEU A 212 -1.20 -5.41 23.62
CA LEU A 212 -1.58 -4.07 24.09
C LEU A 212 -0.79 -3.66 25.33
N LYS A 213 -0.62 -4.57 26.29
CA LYS A 213 0.07 -4.29 27.56
C LYS A 213 1.53 -3.91 27.34
N THR A 214 2.21 -4.60 26.40
CA THR A 214 3.64 -4.34 26.11
C THR A 214 3.84 -3.07 25.30
N THR A 215 2.96 -2.79 24.33
CA THR A 215 3.16 -1.68 23.40
C THR A 215 2.54 -0.37 23.85
N HIS A 216 1.47 -0.42 24.66
CA HIS A 216 0.70 0.74 25.14
C HIS A 216 0.28 0.49 26.59
N PRO A 217 1.22 0.44 27.53
CA PRO A 217 0.94 0.11 28.94
C PRO A 217 -0.03 1.11 29.57
N GLU A 218 0.08 2.39 29.25
CA GLU A 218 -0.80 3.46 29.73
C GLU A 218 -2.27 3.27 29.32
N ILE A 219 -2.51 2.74 28.11
CA ILE A 219 -3.85 2.40 27.62
C ILE A 219 -4.34 1.08 28.22
N ALA A 220 -3.42 0.12 28.40
CA ALA A 220 -3.75 -1.17 29.03
C ALA A 220 -4.20 -1.02 30.51
N GLU A 221 -3.75 0.01 31.20
CA GLU A 221 -4.21 0.34 32.55
C GLU A 221 -5.68 0.81 32.63
N GLU A 222 -6.26 1.22 31.49
CA GLU A 222 -7.69 1.53 31.39
C GLU A 222 -8.54 0.31 30.99
N TRP A 223 -7.95 -0.88 30.96
CA TRP A 223 -8.67 -2.13 30.66
C TRP A 223 -9.68 -2.45 31.77
N SER A 224 -10.96 -2.55 31.40
CA SER A 224 -12.02 -2.87 32.35
C SER A 224 -12.04 -4.35 32.71
N GLU A 225 -12.33 -4.67 33.98
CA GLU A 225 -12.55 -6.04 34.47
C GLU A 225 -13.70 -6.76 33.77
N LYS A 226 -14.64 -6.01 33.17
CA LYS A 226 -15.74 -6.55 32.34
C LYS A 226 -15.28 -7.35 31.13
N ASN A 227 -14.00 -7.24 30.77
CA ASN A 227 -13.43 -8.03 29.68
C ASN A 227 -13.02 -9.44 30.08
N TYR A 228 -13.05 -9.79 31.39
CA TYR A 228 -12.66 -11.12 31.86
C TYR A 228 -13.37 -12.23 31.06
N PRO A 229 -12.69 -13.32 30.65
CA PRO A 229 -11.31 -13.68 30.99
C PRO A 229 -10.23 -13.03 30.10
N LEU A 230 -10.57 -12.25 29.10
CA LEU A 230 -9.64 -11.65 28.15
C LEU A 230 -8.75 -10.58 28.83
N GLN A 231 -7.44 -10.70 28.67
CA GLN A 231 -6.45 -9.80 29.25
C GLN A 231 -5.79 -8.90 28.18
N PRO A 232 -5.25 -7.71 28.56
CA PRO A 232 -4.62 -6.80 27.60
C PRO A 232 -3.32 -7.35 27.01
N ASP A 233 -2.67 -8.34 27.63
CA ASP A 233 -1.51 -9.03 27.08
C ASP A 233 -1.86 -10.20 26.15
N GLU A 234 -3.17 -10.45 25.92
CA GLU A 234 -3.69 -11.47 25.01
C GLU A 234 -4.29 -10.88 23.74
N VAL A 235 -4.20 -9.58 23.57
CA VAL A 235 -4.74 -8.89 22.41
C VAL A 235 -3.67 -8.05 21.73
N ASN A 236 -3.70 -8.06 20.39
CA ASN A 236 -2.84 -7.20 19.59
C ASN A 236 -3.32 -5.74 19.68
N ALA A 237 -2.37 -4.81 19.83
CA ALA A 237 -2.63 -3.37 19.83
C ALA A 237 -3.37 -2.87 18.58
N LYS A 238 -3.22 -3.54 17.44
CA LYS A 238 -3.93 -3.22 16.18
C LYS A 238 -5.27 -3.96 16.02
N SER A 239 -5.71 -4.66 17.06
CA SER A 239 -6.95 -5.45 17.03
C SER A 239 -8.19 -4.56 16.78
N ARG A 240 -9.14 -5.11 16.01
CA ARG A 240 -10.48 -4.52 15.82
C ARG A 240 -11.50 -5.05 16.83
N LYS A 241 -11.06 -5.80 17.85
CA LYS A 241 -11.96 -6.23 18.91
C LYS A 241 -12.52 -5.02 19.64
N ASN A 242 -13.82 -5.06 19.92
CA ASN A 242 -14.52 -4.07 20.74
C ASN A 242 -14.50 -4.57 22.19
N VAL A 243 -13.93 -3.77 23.09
CA VAL A 243 -13.72 -4.14 24.49
C VAL A 243 -14.18 -3.03 25.42
N TRP A 244 -14.34 -3.32 26.69
CA TRP A 244 -14.65 -2.36 27.74
C TRP A 244 -13.41 -1.64 28.24
N TRP A 245 -13.53 -0.34 28.41
CA TRP A 245 -12.52 0.54 28.96
C TRP A 245 -13.02 1.18 30.24
N HIS A 246 -12.15 1.38 31.22
CA HIS A 246 -12.44 2.10 32.46
C HIS A 246 -11.66 3.41 32.46
N CYS A 247 -12.35 4.52 32.56
CA CYS A 247 -11.73 5.84 32.58
C CYS A 247 -11.17 6.18 33.96
N LYS A 248 -9.87 6.31 34.12
CA LYS A 248 -9.24 6.70 35.36
C LYS A 248 -9.65 8.09 35.86
N LYS A 249 -10.08 8.99 34.96
CA LYS A 249 -10.43 10.37 35.29
C LYS A 249 -11.85 10.50 35.85
N CYS A 250 -12.85 9.84 35.25
CA CYS A 250 -14.24 9.98 35.63
C CYS A 250 -14.92 8.69 36.11
N GLY A 251 -14.21 7.56 36.12
CA GLY A 251 -14.74 6.26 36.51
C GLY A 251 -15.70 5.62 35.50
N ASN A 252 -16.03 6.30 34.38
CA ASN A 252 -16.95 5.76 33.38
C ASN A 252 -16.38 4.55 32.67
N GLU A 253 -17.25 3.60 32.40
CA GLU A 253 -16.91 2.42 31.59
C GLU A 253 -17.65 2.45 30.28
N TRP A 254 -16.89 2.31 29.18
CA TRP A 254 -17.45 2.36 27.83
C TRP A 254 -16.85 1.31 26.91
N LYS A 255 -17.52 1.01 25.82
CA LYS A 255 -17.00 0.12 24.76
C LYS A 255 -16.32 0.92 23.66
N SER A 256 -15.14 0.47 23.26
CA SER A 256 -14.44 0.97 22.09
C SER A 256 -13.51 -0.09 21.51
N VAL A 257 -13.27 0.02 20.20
CA VAL A 257 -12.33 -0.83 19.49
C VAL A 257 -10.90 -0.52 19.94
N ILE A 258 -10.08 -1.55 20.21
CA ILE A 258 -8.69 -1.38 20.69
C ILE A 258 -7.91 -0.42 19.79
N ASN A 259 -7.92 -0.66 18.48
CA ASN A 259 -7.21 0.19 17.50
C ASN A 259 -7.72 1.66 17.51
N ALA A 260 -9.01 1.88 17.74
CA ALA A 260 -9.57 3.23 17.84
C ALA A 260 -9.08 3.94 19.12
N ARG A 261 -9.02 3.22 20.25
CA ARG A 261 -8.51 3.75 21.51
C ARG A 261 -7.04 4.18 21.39
N ILE A 262 -6.20 3.38 20.73
CA ILE A 262 -4.79 3.72 20.45
C ILE A 262 -4.66 4.93 19.52
N LYS A 263 -5.57 5.12 18.57
CA LYS A 263 -5.59 6.28 17.67
C LYS A 263 -6.11 7.56 18.32
N GLY A 264 -6.38 7.55 19.62
CA GLY A 264 -6.77 8.73 20.37
C GLY A 264 -8.28 8.85 20.67
N THR A 265 -9.08 7.80 20.46
CA THR A 265 -10.46 7.80 20.96
C THR A 265 -10.44 7.90 22.48
N VAL A 266 -11.04 8.92 23.03
CA VAL A 266 -11.10 9.18 24.48
C VAL A 266 -12.45 8.77 25.06
N CYS A 267 -12.53 8.70 26.40
CA CYS A 267 -13.76 8.48 27.14
C CYS A 267 -14.87 9.46 26.68
N PRO A 268 -16.06 8.96 26.31
CA PRO A 268 -17.14 9.82 25.80
C PRO A 268 -17.65 10.83 26.83
N VAL A 269 -17.59 10.50 28.11
CA VAL A 269 -17.94 11.41 29.21
C VAL A 269 -16.93 12.55 29.33
N CYS A 270 -15.62 12.23 29.35
CA CYS A 270 -14.57 13.26 29.41
C CYS A 270 -14.50 14.12 28.15
N ALA A 271 -14.99 13.61 27.02
CA ALA A 271 -15.11 14.34 25.75
C ALA A 271 -16.45 15.08 25.60
N GLU A 272 -17.26 15.16 26.65
CA GLU A 272 -18.58 15.81 26.67
C GLU A 272 -19.56 15.33 25.59
N ARG A 273 -19.44 14.04 25.19
CA ARG A 273 -20.36 13.40 24.24
C ARG A 273 -21.46 12.60 24.93
N GLU A 274 -21.21 12.16 26.15
CA GLU A 274 -22.15 11.45 27.00
C GLU A 274 -22.20 12.12 28.36
N VAL A 275 -23.38 12.12 28.97
CA VAL A 275 -23.60 12.65 30.33
C VAL A 275 -23.33 11.53 31.34
N LEU A 276 -22.66 11.90 32.43
CA LEU A 276 -22.50 11.07 33.62
C LEU A 276 -22.98 11.89 34.81
N ALA A 277 -24.11 11.47 35.40
CA ALA A 277 -24.69 12.14 36.56
C ALA A 277 -23.67 12.20 37.73
N GLY A 278 -23.56 13.37 38.35
CA GLY A 278 -22.57 13.63 39.40
C GLY A 278 -21.15 13.96 38.91
N TYR A 279 -20.91 14.02 37.60
CA TYR A 279 -19.59 14.33 37.03
C TYR A 279 -19.62 15.53 36.07
N ASN A 280 -20.29 15.40 34.91
CA ASN A 280 -20.31 16.39 33.85
C ASN A 280 -21.73 16.83 33.47
N ASP A 281 -22.72 16.43 34.23
CA ASP A 281 -24.10 16.86 34.07
C ASP A 281 -24.27 18.34 34.45
N LEU A 282 -25.33 18.96 33.96
CA LEU A 282 -25.65 20.37 34.23
C LEU A 282 -25.81 20.64 35.71
N ALA A 283 -26.41 19.70 36.46
CA ALA A 283 -26.62 19.80 37.86
C ALA A 283 -25.34 19.95 38.67
N THR A 284 -24.32 19.23 38.25
CA THR A 284 -22.99 19.23 38.88
C THR A 284 -22.14 20.42 38.47
N THR A 285 -22.18 20.77 37.15
CA THR A 285 -21.28 21.77 36.55
C THR A 285 -21.77 23.22 36.75
N ASP A 286 -23.11 23.46 36.78
CA ASP A 286 -23.72 24.77 36.79
C ASP A 286 -24.79 24.90 37.91
N LYS A 287 -24.36 24.60 39.14
CA LYS A 287 -25.26 24.57 40.33
C LYS A 287 -26.12 25.83 40.51
N ASN A 288 -25.62 26.99 40.11
CA ASN A 288 -26.32 28.25 40.23
C ASN A 288 -27.55 28.37 39.30
N LEU A 289 -27.66 27.50 38.30
CA LEU A 289 -28.80 27.49 37.37
C LEU A 289 -29.94 26.56 37.79
N PHE A 290 -29.80 25.86 38.92
CA PHE A 290 -30.86 24.98 39.42
C PHE A 290 -32.14 25.76 39.80
N SER A 291 -32.01 26.91 40.39
CA SER A 291 -33.16 27.76 40.75
C SER A 291 -33.93 28.24 39.53
N ASP A 292 -33.26 28.30 38.39
CA ASP A 292 -33.86 28.75 37.14
C ASP A 292 -34.40 27.61 36.29
N TRP A 293 -34.19 26.34 36.67
CA TRP A 293 -34.74 25.21 35.94
C TRP A 293 -36.22 25.02 36.22
N ASP A 294 -37.05 25.06 35.16
CA ASP A 294 -38.48 24.85 35.32
C ASP A 294 -38.80 23.36 35.36
N TYR A 295 -38.92 22.79 36.57
CA TYR A 295 -39.19 21.38 36.80
C TYR A 295 -40.60 20.93 36.39
N GLU A 296 -41.54 21.84 36.22
CA GLU A 296 -42.89 21.52 35.80
C GLU A 296 -43.00 21.35 34.29
N LEU A 297 -42.28 22.18 33.53
CA LEU A 297 -42.31 22.18 32.07
C LEU A 297 -41.25 21.27 31.42
N ASN A 298 -40.16 20.98 32.12
CA ASN A 298 -39.12 20.07 31.61
C ASN A 298 -39.43 18.60 31.93
N ARG A 299 -39.39 17.74 30.90
CA ARG A 299 -39.47 16.27 31.07
C ARG A 299 -38.14 15.64 31.40
N ILE A 300 -37.03 16.36 31.14
CA ILE A 300 -35.66 15.90 31.37
C ILE A 300 -35.12 16.56 32.64
N GLN A 301 -34.24 15.86 33.34
CA GLN A 301 -33.63 16.40 34.56
C GLN A 301 -32.26 17.06 34.22
N PRO A 302 -31.82 18.03 35.03
CA PRO A 302 -30.48 18.65 34.87
C PRO A 302 -29.33 17.66 34.98
N THR A 303 -29.54 16.51 35.63
CA THR A 303 -28.60 15.38 35.75
C THR A 303 -28.48 14.55 34.48
N GLU A 304 -29.39 14.73 33.52
CA GLU A 304 -29.45 13.97 32.27
C GLU A 304 -28.91 14.73 31.05
N VAL A 305 -28.41 15.92 31.25
CA VAL A 305 -27.95 16.82 30.18
C VAL A 305 -26.60 17.44 30.49
N LEU A 306 -25.83 17.67 29.43
CA LEU A 306 -24.56 18.40 29.50
C LEU A 306 -24.84 19.92 29.45
N ARG A 307 -23.96 20.71 30.07
CA ARG A 307 -23.96 22.18 29.94
C ARG A 307 -23.79 22.64 28.47
N THR A 308 -23.11 21.87 27.66
CA THR A 308 -22.86 22.14 26.23
C THR A 308 -24.00 21.69 25.30
N SER A 309 -25.09 21.14 25.88
CA SER A 309 -26.19 20.58 25.11
C SER A 309 -26.93 21.64 24.28
N ALA A 310 -27.16 21.32 23.00
CA ALA A 310 -28.01 22.12 22.12
C ALA A 310 -29.54 21.87 22.32
N LYS A 311 -29.91 20.96 23.23
CA LYS A 311 -31.30 20.70 23.56
C LYS A 311 -31.94 21.98 24.17
N ARG A 312 -33.21 22.18 23.89
CA ARG A 312 -33.98 23.27 24.52
C ARG A 312 -34.53 22.77 25.85
N ALA A 313 -34.45 23.65 26.86
CA ALA A 313 -35.08 23.47 28.16
C ALA A 313 -35.92 24.69 28.52
N TRP A 314 -36.85 24.53 29.45
CA TRP A 314 -37.62 25.58 30.05
C TRP A 314 -36.90 26.11 31.27
N TRP A 315 -36.82 27.44 31.36
CA TRP A 315 -36.18 28.16 32.45
C TRP A 315 -37.20 29.06 33.11
N LYS A 316 -37.12 29.27 34.42
CA LYS A 316 -38.00 30.09 35.19
C LYS A 316 -37.17 31.06 36.05
N CYS A 317 -37.33 32.35 35.84
CA CYS A 317 -36.59 33.34 36.64
C CYS A 317 -37.25 33.55 38.02
N ARG A 318 -36.51 34.19 38.90
CA ARG A 318 -37.00 34.55 40.25
C ARG A 318 -38.30 35.40 40.26
N HIS A 319 -38.60 36.08 39.13
CA HIS A 319 -39.83 36.88 38.98
C HIS A 319 -41.00 36.05 38.39
N GLY A 320 -40.83 34.74 38.21
CA GLY A 320 -41.87 33.84 37.75
C GLY A 320 -42.03 33.73 36.23
N HIS A 321 -41.24 34.44 35.43
CA HIS A 321 -41.31 34.31 33.97
C HIS A 321 -40.71 33.00 33.52
N SER A 322 -41.42 32.20 32.71
CA SER A 322 -40.96 30.98 32.10
C SER A 322 -40.64 31.19 30.63
N TRP A 323 -39.49 30.69 30.16
CA TRP A 323 -39.09 30.75 28.73
C TRP A 323 -38.33 29.53 28.31
N SER A 324 -38.37 29.21 27.02
CA SER A 324 -37.62 28.08 26.42
C SER A 324 -36.36 28.58 25.73
N MET A 325 -35.19 28.00 26.09
CA MET A 325 -33.90 28.37 25.54
C MET A 325 -33.01 27.12 25.42
N LYS A 326 -32.03 27.10 24.49
CA LYS A 326 -31.02 26.07 24.47
C LYS A 326 -30.17 26.09 25.72
N ILE A 327 -29.82 24.90 26.24
CA ILE A 327 -29.02 24.77 27.46
C ILE A 327 -27.68 25.52 27.29
N ASN A 328 -26.95 25.28 26.21
CA ASN A 328 -25.66 25.93 25.95
C ASN A 328 -25.75 27.45 25.78
N GLU A 329 -26.89 27.97 25.35
CA GLU A 329 -27.11 29.45 25.31
C GLU A 329 -27.25 30.05 26.72
N ARG A 330 -27.90 29.33 27.64
CA ARG A 330 -28.03 29.73 29.04
C ARG A 330 -26.71 29.57 29.80
N THR A 331 -26.02 28.43 29.62
CA THR A 331 -24.83 28.08 30.42
C THR A 331 -23.54 28.73 29.91
N ILE A 332 -23.32 28.75 28.58
CA ILE A 332 -22.08 29.25 27.98
C ILE A 332 -22.18 30.72 27.60
N LEU A 333 -23.31 31.13 26.99
CA LEU A 333 -23.50 32.53 26.57
C LEU A 333 -24.13 33.41 27.65
N GLY A 334 -24.52 32.84 28.79
CA GLY A 334 -25.09 33.59 29.93
C GLY A 334 -26.40 34.30 29.63
N LYS A 335 -27.15 33.91 28.56
CA LYS A 335 -28.42 34.56 28.21
C LYS A 335 -29.46 34.33 29.30
N GLY A 336 -30.16 35.36 29.68
CA GLY A 336 -31.17 35.35 30.74
C GLY A 336 -32.62 35.44 30.25
N CYS A 337 -33.51 35.87 31.16
CA CYS A 337 -34.90 36.13 30.88
C CYS A 337 -35.05 37.45 30.11
N ARG A 338 -35.52 37.37 28.88
CA ARG A 338 -35.71 38.59 28.03
C ARG A 338 -36.70 39.57 28.60
N ILE A 339 -37.72 39.12 29.34
CA ILE A 339 -38.72 39.98 29.96
C ILE A 339 -38.04 40.81 31.05
N CYS A 340 -37.27 40.16 31.94
CA CYS A 340 -36.55 40.89 32.98
C CYS A 340 -35.48 41.84 32.39
N GLU A 341 -34.80 41.43 31.31
CA GLU A 341 -33.84 42.28 30.61
C GLU A 341 -34.52 43.53 30.02
N GLN A 342 -35.72 43.41 29.44
CA GLN A 342 -36.49 44.53 28.89
C GLN A 342 -37.05 45.44 29.99
N GLU A 343 -37.59 44.86 31.06
CA GLU A 343 -38.08 45.63 32.23
C GLU A 343 -36.93 46.41 32.87
N TYR A 344 -35.76 45.79 33.03
CA TYR A 344 -34.58 46.47 33.59
C TYR A 344 -34.08 47.58 32.69
N LEU A 345 -34.10 47.42 31.38
CA LEU A 345 -33.72 48.43 30.37
C LEU A 345 -34.71 49.61 30.35
N SER A 346 -36.01 49.39 30.66
CA SER A 346 -37.02 50.44 30.66
C SER A 346 -36.98 51.26 31.91
N VAL A 347 -36.65 50.69 33.07
CA VAL A 347 -36.65 51.36 34.37
C VAL A 347 -35.31 52.03 34.72
N PHE A 348 -34.18 51.43 34.31
CA PHE A 348 -32.84 51.94 34.62
C PHE A 348 -31.90 51.83 33.42
N PRO A 349 -32.02 52.76 32.44
CA PRO A 349 -31.20 52.67 31.22
C PRO A 349 -29.68 52.65 31.48
N ALA A 350 -29.19 53.45 32.43
CA ALA A 350 -27.75 53.50 32.77
C ALA A 350 -27.24 52.24 33.48
N PHE A 351 -28.08 51.61 34.34
CA PHE A 351 -27.77 50.39 35.05
C PHE A 351 -27.80 49.19 34.09
N ALA A 352 -28.70 49.17 33.11
CA ALA A 352 -28.84 48.16 32.13
C ALA A 352 -27.63 48.14 31.17
N LEU A 353 -27.13 49.30 30.80
CA LEU A 353 -25.91 49.44 30.01
C LEU A 353 -24.66 48.95 30.76
N SER A 354 -24.52 49.29 32.04
CA SER A 354 -23.42 48.80 32.89
C SER A 354 -23.49 47.29 33.09
N TYR A 355 -24.67 46.73 33.33
CA TYR A 355 -24.86 45.27 33.44
C TYR A 355 -24.56 44.54 32.14
N TYR A 356 -25.02 45.08 31.01
CA TYR A 356 -24.78 44.51 29.67
C TYR A 356 -23.30 44.57 29.27
N SER A 357 -22.59 45.63 29.66
CA SER A 357 -21.14 45.76 29.43
C SER A 357 -20.35 44.79 30.27
N HIS A 358 -20.71 44.56 31.51
CA HIS A 358 -20.06 43.62 32.41
C HIS A 358 -20.22 42.17 31.90
N MET A 359 -21.44 41.83 31.45
CA MET A 359 -21.74 40.50 30.88
C MET A 359 -21.07 40.24 29.51
N LYS A 360 -20.76 41.26 28.74
CA LYS A 360 -20.11 41.17 27.42
C LYS A 360 -18.62 41.52 27.43
N GLY A 361 -18.05 41.85 28.60
CA GLY A 361 -16.64 42.29 28.70
C GLY A 361 -16.36 43.59 27.95
N LEU A 362 -17.38 44.45 27.78
CA LEU A 362 -17.28 45.73 27.06
C LEU A 362 -17.04 46.87 28.04
N LYS A 363 -16.13 47.78 27.73
CA LYS A 363 -15.90 49.00 28.52
C LYS A 363 -16.87 50.08 28.06
N ILE A 364 -17.64 50.65 29.01
CA ILE A 364 -18.55 51.79 28.72
C ILE A 364 -17.87 53.07 29.16
N GLU A 365 -17.75 54.03 28.25
CA GLU A 365 -17.36 55.41 28.56
C GLU A 365 -18.56 56.33 28.37
N LEU A 366 -18.95 57.00 29.43
CA LEU A 366 -20.05 58.00 29.42
C LEU A 366 -19.53 59.32 28.89
N GLY A 367 -20.03 59.76 27.74
CA GLY A 367 -19.68 61.02 27.10
C GLY A 367 -20.80 62.03 27.17
N SER A 368 -20.45 63.29 27.20
CA SER A 368 -21.38 64.43 27.52
C SER A 368 -22.08 65.05 26.30
N ALA A 369 -22.73 64.34 25.43
CA ALA A 369 -23.84 64.79 24.55
C ALA A 369 -24.04 63.86 23.30
N GLY A 370 -25.13 63.30 23.19
CA GLY A 370 -26.17 63.21 22.16
C GLY A 370 -25.88 62.52 20.78
N THR A 371 -24.94 61.56 20.58
CA THR A 371 -24.93 60.66 19.38
C THR A 371 -24.34 59.32 19.72
N GLU A 372 -25.04 58.24 19.28
CA GLU A 372 -24.54 56.86 19.40
C GLU A 372 -23.54 56.56 18.26
N THR A 373 -22.32 56.20 18.61
CA THR A 373 -21.38 55.61 17.66
C THR A 373 -20.79 54.35 18.27
N ALA A 374 -21.06 53.22 17.63
CA ALA A 374 -20.46 51.94 18.01
C ALA A 374 -19.23 51.66 17.16
N ASP A 375 -18.05 51.65 17.77
CA ASP A 375 -16.85 51.14 17.10
C ASP A 375 -16.70 49.65 17.41
N ARG A 376 -16.98 48.81 16.39
CA ARG A 376 -16.92 47.35 16.50
C ARG A 376 -15.48 46.81 16.61
N ARG A 377 -14.45 47.63 16.42
CA ARG A 377 -13.05 47.17 16.45
C ARG A 377 -12.35 47.33 17.79
N SER A 378 -12.80 48.29 18.60
CA SER A 378 -12.19 48.60 19.90
C SER A 378 -12.89 47.96 21.10
N GLY A 379 -14.08 47.37 20.94
CA GLY A 379 -14.90 46.82 22.03
C GLY A 379 -15.43 47.88 22.98
N VAL A 380 -15.39 49.15 22.61
CA VAL A 380 -15.88 50.30 23.43
C VAL A 380 -17.14 50.82 22.80
N ILE A 381 -18.22 50.90 23.61
CA ILE A 381 -19.48 51.55 23.25
C ILE A 381 -19.52 52.92 23.92
N LYS A 382 -19.52 53.99 23.12
CA LYS A 382 -19.72 55.36 23.62
C LYS A 382 -21.22 55.68 23.58
N VAL A 383 -21.79 55.93 24.75
CA VAL A 383 -23.21 56.28 24.87
C VAL A 383 -23.30 57.73 25.31
N HIS A 384 -23.93 58.55 24.50
CA HIS A 384 -24.17 59.92 24.78
C HIS A 384 -25.65 60.14 25.16
N TYR A 385 -25.92 60.63 26.35
CA TYR A 385 -27.28 60.95 26.82
C TYR A 385 -27.67 62.41 26.46
N LYS A 386 -28.88 62.57 25.90
CA LYS A 386 -29.56 63.87 25.86
C LYS A 386 -30.30 64.11 27.19
N GLU A 387 -29.88 65.06 27.98
CA GLU A 387 -30.73 65.59 29.06
C GLU A 387 -31.94 66.31 28.44
N GLU A 388 -33.12 65.71 28.54
CA GLU A 388 -34.37 66.53 28.38
C GLU A 388 -34.51 67.45 29.58
N LYS A 389 -34.30 68.75 29.37
CA LYS A 389 -34.68 69.77 30.31
C LYS A 389 -36.19 69.67 30.50
N ARG A 390 -36.62 69.19 31.67
CA ARG A 390 -37.97 69.44 32.13
C ARG A 390 -38.13 70.95 32.29
N ASN A 391 -38.93 71.59 31.45
CA ASN A 391 -39.42 72.91 31.69
C ASN A 391 -40.36 72.84 32.90
N SER A 392 -39.97 73.49 33.98
CA SER A 392 -40.83 73.82 35.08
C SER A 392 -41.68 75.07 34.68
N ASP A 393 -42.94 74.87 34.50
CA ASP A 393 -43.95 75.85 34.71
C ASP A 393 -44.76 75.50 35.96
#